data_a01fc87d81f13e822fe453fbe52a0bf6
#
_entry.id   a01fc87d81f13e822fe453fbe52a0bf6
#
_cell.length_a   1.000
_cell.length_b   1.000
_cell.length_c   1.000
_cell.angle_alpha   90.00
_cell.angle_beta   90.00
_cell.angle_gamma   90.00
#
_symmetry.space_group_name_H-M   'P 1'
#
loop_
_entity.id
_entity.type
_entity.pdbx_description
1 polymer ?
#
loop_
_entity_poly.entity_id
_entity_poly.type
_entity_poly.pdbx_seq_one_letter_code
_entity_poly.pdbx_strand_id
1 'polypeptide(L)'
;MKIANPLYIAHDGMEALEMLRGENGQDKLPRPYIIVLDLNMPRMDGLEFLEEIRNNPDLEDAVIFIMTTSRDEADKRSAYSQHVAGYIVKEDPIGTFRQAINLLDHYWRLVELPN
;
A
#
# COMPACT_ATOMS: atom_id res chain seq x y z
N MET A 1 -15.37 -10.89 13.47
CA MET A 1 -15.63 -9.66 12.69
C MET A 1 -14.35 -8.85 12.57
N LYS A 2 -14.02 -8.44 11.37
CA LYS A 2 -12.85 -7.60 11.15
C LYS A 2 -13.20 -6.15 11.47
N ILE A 3 -12.46 -5.57 12.37
CA ILE A 3 -12.65 -4.17 12.78
C ILE A 3 -11.66 -3.33 11.96
N ALA A 4 -11.98 -2.06 11.74
CA ALA A 4 -11.09 -1.17 11.01
C ALA A 4 -9.70 -1.18 11.65
N ASN A 5 -8.68 -1.40 10.85
CA ASN A 5 -7.30 -1.38 11.32
C ASN A 5 -6.86 0.03 11.70
N PRO A 6 -5.98 0.17 12.68
CA PRO A 6 -5.34 1.46 12.90
C PRO A 6 -4.63 1.91 11.63
N LEU A 7 -4.71 3.21 11.34
CA LEU A 7 -4.03 3.78 10.19
C LEU A 7 -2.59 4.12 10.56
N TYR A 8 -1.63 3.51 9.88
CA TYR A 8 -0.22 3.82 10.03
C TYR A 8 0.23 4.63 8.82
N ILE A 9 1.01 5.68 9.04
CA ILE A 9 1.45 6.58 7.97
C ILE A 9 2.96 6.52 7.86
N ALA A 10 3.45 6.25 6.65
CA ALA A 10 4.86 6.37 6.31
C ALA A 10 5.02 7.54 5.34
N HIS A 11 6.09 8.32 5.49
CA HIS A 11 6.32 9.52 4.69
C HIS A 11 7.11 9.24 3.42
N ASP A 12 7.74 8.07 3.33
CA ASP A 12 8.47 7.62 2.13
C ASP A 12 8.61 6.10 2.16
N GLY A 13 9.15 5.54 1.06
CA GLY A 13 9.28 4.10 0.92
C GLY A 13 10.25 3.46 1.92
N MET A 14 11.29 4.18 2.30
CA MET A 14 12.25 3.67 3.28
C MET A 14 11.61 3.52 4.64
N GLU A 15 10.88 4.52 5.10
CA GLU A 15 10.16 4.46 6.37
C GLU A 15 9.11 3.35 6.35
N ALA A 16 8.40 3.20 5.22
CA ALA A 16 7.41 2.14 5.08
C ALA A 16 8.03 0.75 5.23
N LEU A 17 9.18 0.52 4.62
CA LEU A 17 9.90 -0.75 4.75
C LEU A 17 10.36 -1.00 6.18
N GLU A 18 10.86 0.04 6.85
CA GLU A 18 11.26 -0.06 8.26
C GLU A 18 10.10 -0.47 9.16
N MET A 19 8.92 0.12 8.93
CA MET A 19 7.71 -0.22 9.67
C MET A 19 7.27 -1.67 9.42
N LEU A 20 7.33 -2.10 8.16
CA LEU A 20 6.93 -3.46 7.80
C LEU A 20 7.90 -4.53 8.32
N ARG A 21 9.18 -4.20 8.39
CA ARG A 21 10.22 -5.10 8.85
C ARG A 21 10.48 -5.02 10.35
N GLY A 22 10.05 -3.94 11.00
CA GLY A 22 10.36 -3.69 12.40
C GLY A 22 11.80 -3.26 12.60
N GLU A 23 12.31 -2.37 11.74
CA GLU A 23 13.69 -1.89 11.77
C GLU A 23 13.79 -0.45 12.24
N ASN A 24 15.00 -0.03 12.60
CA ASN A 24 15.34 1.36 13.00
C ASN A 24 14.41 1.90 14.10
N GLY A 25 14.15 1.10 15.12
CA GLY A 25 13.32 1.50 16.24
C GLY A 25 11.83 1.45 15.98
N GLN A 26 11.41 1.05 14.79
CA GLN A 26 10.00 0.86 14.48
C GLN A 26 9.53 -0.51 14.95
N ASP A 27 8.35 -0.59 15.52
CA ASP A 27 7.72 -1.86 15.82
C ASP A 27 7.19 -2.48 14.53
N LYS A 28 7.39 -3.79 14.35
CA LYS A 28 6.87 -4.49 13.19
C LYS A 28 5.34 -4.42 13.18
N LEU A 29 4.77 -4.02 12.05
CA LEU A 29 3.32 -3.93 11.92
C LEU A 29 2.67 -5.31 12.01
N PRO A 30 1.61 -5.46 12.79
CA PRO A 30 0.92 -6.74 12.90
C PRO A 30 0.15 -7.08 11.63
N ARG A 31 0.18 -8.34 11.24
CA ARG A 31 -0.65 -8.83 10.13
C ARG A 31 -2.00 -9.29 10.66
N PRO A 32 -3.05 -9.29 9.82
CA PRO A 32 -3.06 -8.84 8.42
C PRO A 32 -3.16 -7.32 8.30
N TYR A 33 -2.74 -6.79 7.15
CA TYR A 33 -2.86 -5.36 6.83
C TYR A 33 -3.05 -5.16 5.33
N ILE A 34 -3.50 -3.97 4.96
CA ILE A 34 -3.58 -3.53 3.57
C ILE A 34 -2.67 -2.30 3.46
N ILE A 35 -1.88 -2.26 2.41
CA ILE A 35 -0.98 -1.14 2.13
C ILE A 35 -1.61 -0.27 1.06
N VAL A 36 -1.74 1.03 1.35
CA VAL A 36 -2.11 2.04 0.36
C VAL A 36 -0.85 2.83 0.04
N LEU A 37 -0.46 2.82 -1.22
CA LEU A 37 0.85 3.31 -1.65
C LEU A 37 0.70 4.42 -2.68
N ASP A 38 1.39 5.55 -2.45
CA ASP A 38 1.55 6.59 -3.45
C ASP A 38 2.84 6.32 -4.22
N LEU A 39 2.79 6.48 -5.56
CA LEU A 39 3.97 6.27 -6.40
C LEU A 39 4.99 7.39 -6.28
N ASN A 40 4.56 8.59 -5.90
CA ASN A 40 5.41 9.77 -5.83
C ASN A 40 5.87 10.03 -4.40
N MET A 41 6.90 9.33 -3.97
CA MET A 41 7.45 9.46 -2.62
C MET A 41 8.94 9.81 -2.68
N PRO A 42 9.44 10.62 -1.71
CA PRO A 42 10.88 10.87 -1.61
C PRO A 42 11.65 9.64 -1.15
N ARG A 43 12.94 9.66 -1.37
CA ARG A 43 13.96 8.64 -1.05
C ARG A 43 13.78 7.34 -1.82
N MET A 44 12.60 6.74 -1.77
CA MET A 44 12.28 5.52 -2.51
C MET A 44 10.88 5.69 -3.07
N ASP A 45 10.74 5.73 -4.40
CA ASP A 45 9.42 5.88 -5.01
C ASP A 45 8.57 4.61 -4.87
N GLY A 46 7.29 4.74 -5.22
CA GLY A 46 6.34 3.65 -5.01
C GLY A 46 6.65 2.40 -5.83
N LEU A 47 7.18 2.54 -7.05
CA LEU A 47 7.52 1.38 -7.88
C LEU A 47 8.74 0.64 -7.33
N GLU A 48 9.74 1.37 -6.83
CA GLU A 48 10.88 0.78 -6.14
C GLU A 48 10.44 0.04 -4.87
N PHE A 49 9.53 0.66 -4.12
CA PHE A 49 8.97 0.05 -2.91
C PHE A 49 8.25 -1.26 -3.25
N LEU A 50 7.43 -1.27 -4.30
CA LEU A 50 6.75 -2.48 -4.76
C LEU A 50 7.73 -3.60 -5.09
N GLU A 51 8.80 -3.26 -5.81
CA GLU A 51 9.80 -4.24 -6.20
C GLU A 51 10.46 -4.85 -4.95
N GLU A 52 10.80 -4.03 -3.96
CA GLU A 52 11.38 -4.50 -2.71
C GLU A 52 10.43 -5.44 -1.96
N ILE A 53 9.13 -5.08 -1.90
CA ILE A 53 8.11 -5.90 -1.23
C ILE A 53 7.97 -7.25 -1.93
N ARG A 54 7.87 -7.27 -3.25
CA ARG A 54 7.66 -8.52 -4.00
C ARG A 54 8.89 -9.43 -4.01
N ASN A 55 10.08 -8.87 -3.76
CA ASN A 55 11.30 -9.65 -3.66
C ASN A 55 11.63 -10.10 -2.23
N ASN A 56 10.81 -9.72 -1.25
CA ASN A 56 11.00 -10.10 0.15
C ASN A 56 10.06 -11.26 0.48
N PRO A 57 10.57 -12.46 0.81
CA PRO A 57 9.71 -13.62 1.08
C PRO A 57 8.70 -13.41 2.22
N ASP A 58 9.01 -12.55 3.17
CA ASP A 58 8.11 -12.27 4.30
C ASP A 58 7.01 -11.28 3.95
N LEU A 59 7.14 -10.54 2.84
CA LEU A 59 6.24 -9.45 2.46
C LEU A 59 5.61 -9.63 1.08
N GLU A 60 6.04 -10.63 0.32
CA GLU A 60 5.66 -10.76 -1.10
C GLU A 60 4.16 -10.95 -1.34
N ASP A 61 3.43 -11.42 -0.34
CA ASP A 61 1.99 -11.66 -0.45
C ASP A 61 1.14 -10.48 0.04
N ALA A 62 1.75 -9.37 0.39
CA ALA A 62 1.02 -8.20 0.91
C ALA A 62 0.01 -7.68 -0.11
N VAL A 63 -1.17 -7.33 0.37
CA VAL A 63 -2.23 -6.73 -0.45
C VAL A 63 -1.97 -5.23 -0.54
N ILE A 64 -1.76 -4.74 -1.77
CA ILE A 64 -1.34 -3.35 -2.02
C ILE A 64 -2.31 -2.70 -3.00
N PHE A 65 -2.83 -1.54 -2.61
CA PHE A 65 -3.57 -0.64 -3.50
C PHE A 65 -2.69 0.59 -3.78
N ILE A 66 -2.63 0.97 -5.04
CA ILE A 66 -1.96 2.22 -5.43
C ILE A 66 -2.98 3.36 -5.37
N MET A 67 -2.60 4.50 -4.80
CA MET A 67 -3.41 5.71 -4.84
C MET A 67 -2.49 6.87 -5.20
N THR A 68 -2.59 7.37 -6.43
CA THR A 68 -1.65 8.33 -6.97
C THR A 68 -2.33 9.31 -7.93
N THR A 69 -1.70 10.46 -8.18
CA THR A 69 -2.15 11.40 -9.21
C THR A 69 -1.72 10.98 -10.61
N SER A 70 -0.81 10.01 -10.74
CA SER A 70 -0.30 9.58 -12.04
C SER A 70 -1.35 8.86 -12.87
N ARG A 71 -1.55 9.32 -14.12
CA ARG A 71 -2.38 8.66 -15.12
C ARG A 71 -1.54 7.98 -16.20
N ASP A 72 -0.24 7.88 -15.98
CA ASP A 72 0.69 7.30 -16.94
C ASP A 72 0.41 5.79 -17.08
N GLU A 73 0.16 5.36 -18.33
CA GLU A 73 -0.13 3.96 -18.62
C GLU A 73 1.07 3.06 -18.29
N ALA A 74 2.29 3.57 -18.42
CA ALA A 74 3.49 2.82 -18.08
C ALA A 74 3.55 2.58 -16.55
N ASP A 75 3.22 3.58 -15.75
CA ASP A 75 3.18 3.43 -14.28
C ASP A 75 2.13 2.41 -13.87
N LYS A 76 0.94 2.50 -14.46
CA LYS A 76 -0.15 1.57 -14.17
C LYS A 76 0.23 0.14 -14.54
N ARG A 77 0.82 -0.05 -15.72
CA ARG A 77 1.25 -1.37 -16.19
C ARG A 77 2.34 -1.94 -15.27
N SER A 78 3.30 -1.11 -14.88
CA SER A 78 4.36 -1.53 -13.95
C SER A 78 3.80 -1.95 -12.61
N ALA A 79 2.83 -1.20 -12.09
CA ALA A 79 2.19 -1.52 -10.82
C ALA A 79 1.46 -2.87 -10.90
N TYR A 80 0.63 -3.08 -11.92
CA TYR A 80 -0.09 -4.33 -12.07
C TYR A 80 0.82 -5.52 -12.33
N SER A 81 1.97 -5.31 -12.97
CA SER A 81 2.96 -6.39 -13.13
C SER A 81 3.56 -6.83 -11.80
N GLN A 82 3.47 -5.98 -10.78
CA GLN A 82 3.87 -6.30 -9.40
C GLN A 82 2.67 -6.75 -8.55
N HIS A 83 1.59 -7.16 -9.20
CA HIS A 83 0.44 -7.82 -8.55
C HIS A 83 -0.28 -6.96 -7.51
N VAL A 84 -0.46 -5.67 -7.80
CA VAL A 84 -1.29 -4.81 -6.93
C VAL A 84 -2.75 -5.18 -7.06
N ALA A 85 -3.53 -4.97 -6.00
CA ALA A 85 -4.95 -5.26 -5.97
C ALA A 85 -5.79 -4.21 -6.70
N GLY A 86 -5.30 -2.98 -6.81
CA GLY A 86 -6.00 -1.93 -7.53
C GLY A 86 -5.12 -0.70 -7.71
N TYR A 87 -5.51 0.15 -8.68
CA TYR A 87 -4.81 1.38 -9.01
C TYR A 87 -5.83 2.51 -9.02
N ILE A 88 -5.74 3.41 -8.05
CA ILE A 88 -6.69 4.49 -7.84
C ILE A 88 -6.03 5.81 -8.21
N VAL A 89 -6.64 6.55 -9.14
CA VAL A 89 -6.14 7.86 -9.54
C VAL A 89 -6.81 8.93 -8.66
N LYS A 90 -5.99 9.76 -8.02
CA LYS A 90 -6.49 10.88 -7.21
C LYS A 90 -6.95 11.99 -8.13
N GLU A 91 -8.24 12.26 -8.18
CA GLU A 91 -8.81 13.40 -8.91
C GLU A 91 -9.02 14.58 -7.97
N ASP A 92 -9.53 14.28 -6.78
CA ASP A 92 -9.71 15.23 -5.68
C ASP A 92 -9.05 14.60 -4.46
N PRO A 93 -7.97 15.19 -3.89
CA PRO A 93 -7.22 14.54 -2.83
C PRO A 93 -8.06 14.11 -1.62
N ILE A 94 -9.01 14.97 -1.19
CA ILE A 94 -9.82 14.65 -0.01
C ILE A 94 -10.95 13.69 -0.36
N GLY A 95 -11.66 13.94 -1.47
CA GLY A 95 -12.78 13.11 -1.90
C GLY A 95 -12.33 11.71 -2.29
N THR A 96 -11.23 11.60 -3.04
CA THR A 96 -10.69 10.30 -3.45
C THR A 96 -10.19 9.51 -2.24
N PHE A 97 -9.53 10.16 -1.30
CA PHE A 97 -9.07 9.52 -0.07
C PHE A 97 -10.25 8.93 0.70
N ARG A 98 -11.34 9.71 0.84
CA ARG A 98 -12.54 9.27 1.55
C ARG A 98 -13.19 8.07 0.87
N GLN A 99 -13.29 8.10 -0.46
CA GLN A 99 -13.82 6.98 -1.24
C GLN A 99 -12.94 5.73 -1.10
N ALA A 100 -11.62 5.91 -1.10
CA ALA A 100 -10.68 4.81 -0.94
C ALA A 100 -10.81 4.16 0.44
N ILE A 101 -10.97 4.96 1.49
CA ILE A 101 -11.16 4.42 2.84
C ILE A 101 -12.45 3.57 2.90
N ASN A 102 -13.52 4.03 2.27
CA ASN A 102 -14.77 3.25 2.22
C ASN A 102 -14.59 1.93 1.46
N LEU A 103 -13.91 1.97 0.33
CA LEU A 103 -13.62 0.76 -0.45
C LEU A 103 -12.79 -0.22 0.37
N LEU A 104 -11.75 0.26 1.04
CA LEU A 104 -10.86 -0.58 1.82
C LEU A 104 -11.57 -1.19 3.03
N ASP A 105 -12.49 -0.46 3.64
CA ASP A 105 -13.28 -0.99 4.74
C ASP A 105 -14.15 -2.17 4.27
N HIS A 106 -14.82 -2.03 3.13
CA HIS A 106 -15.58 -3.13 2.54
C HIS A 106 -14.69 -4.31 2.16
N TYR A 107 -13.57 -4.03 1.52
CA TYR A 107 -12.61 -5.04 1.12
C TYR A 107 -12.12 -5.83 2.35
N TRP A 108 -11.76 -5.12 3.40
CA TRP A 108 -11.29 -5.70 4.65
C TRP A 108 -12.31 -6.67 5.25
N ARG A 109 -13.60 -6.34 5.15
CA ARG A 109 -14.67 -7.15 5.75
C ARG A 109 -15.01 -8.38 4.93
N LEU A 110 -14.84 -8.33 3.61
CA LEU A 110 -15.30 -9.37 2.70
C LEU A 110 -14.20 -10.35 2.29
N VAL A 111 -12.95 -9.92 2.31
CA VAL A 111 -11.84 -10.68 1.76
C VAL A 111 -10.99 -11.28 2.88
N GLU A 112 -10.61 -12.54 2.73
CA GLU A 112 -9.63 -13.15 3.62
C GLU A 112 -8.24 -12.67 3.22
N LEU A 113 -7.54 -12.04 4.14
CA LEU A 113 -6.21 -11.48 3.91
C LEU A 113 -5.12 -12.43 4.37
N PRO A 114 -3.92 -12.39 3.75
CA PRO A 114 -2.78 -13.17 4.22
C PRO A 114 -2.37 -12.78 5.64
N ASN A 115 -2.07 -13.77 6.42
CA ASN A 115 -1.60 -13.56 7.80
C ASN A 115 -0.08 -13.52 7.88
#